data_9b72797cda38987563366b945684996b
#
_entry.id   9b72797cda38987563366b945684996b
#
_cell.length_a   1.000
_cell.length_b   1.000
_cell.length_c   1.000
_cell.angle_alpha   90.00
_cell.angle_beta   90.00
_cell.angle_gamma   90.00
#
_symmetry.space_group_name_H-M   'P 1'
#
loop_
_entity.id
_entity.type
_entity.pdbx_description
1 polymer ?
#
loop_
_entity_poly.entity_id
_entity_poly.type
_entity_poly.pdbx_seq_one_letter_code
_entity_poly.pdbx_strand_id
1 'polypeptide(L)'
;DSVLVSVCAFVSSMLVSVIILGLSKLRAIGPEAMVLAGVALSALFSGATTLLQYFASETELASFVFWTFGDLGSTTRSDILVITVVVAVFMVYFILNRWSYNALAAGEHTAVSLGVNVGRTRVINILACSFVAATVVSYIGLISFIGLCAPHIVRRLGGSNYTWLIPGSAFMGAVLMLGGDLVARTVISPVILPIGAITSFLGAPMFLYLLFKGGSKRA
;
A
#
# COMPACT_ATOMS: atom_id res chain seq x y z
N ASP A 1 -2.42 8.97 23.92
CA ASP A 1 -2.07 9.83 22.77
C ASP A 1 -2.00 9.09 21.41
N SER A 2 -2.83 8.06 21.23
CA SER A 2 -2.93 7.31 19.97
C SER A 2 -3.27 8.20 18.75
N VAL A 3 -4.09 9.23 18.96
CA VAL A 3 -4.46 10.19 17.92
C VAL A 3 -3.24 10.99 17.41
N LEU A 4 -2.34 11.38 18.31
CA LEU A 4 -1.12 12.11 17.92
C LEU A 4 -0.21 11.23 17.04
N VAL A 5 -0.03 9.97 17.40
CA VAL A 5 0.74 9.00 16.62
C VAL A 5 0.14 8.83 15.23
N SER A 6 -1.18 8.64 15.13
CA SER A 6 -1.90 8.50 13.86
C SER A 6 -1.75 9.75 12.98
N VAL A 7 -1.88 10.94 13.54
CA VAL A 7 -1.70 12.21 12.81
C VAL A 7 -0.27 12.38 12.33
N CYS A 8 0.73 12.12 13.18
CA CYS A 8 2.14 12.18 12.79
C CYS A 8 2.48 11.16 11.70
N ALA A 9 1.99 9.93 11.80
CA ALA A 9 2.18 8.90 10.78
C ALA A 9 1.56 9.29 9.44
N PHE A 10 0.34 9.84 9.47
CA PHE A 10 -0.34 10.35 8.27
C PHE A 10 0.44 11.48 7.60
N VAL A 11 0.81 12.52 8.37
CA VAL A 11 1.54 13.69 7.86
C VAL A 11 2.89 13.28 7.28
N SER A 12 3.65 12.42 7.99
CA SER A 12 4.95 11.92 7.52
C SER A 12 4.83 11.12 6.23
N SER A 13 3.82 10.25 6.12
CA SER A 13 3.56 9.46 4.90
C SER A 13 3.22 10.36 3.71
N MET A 14 2.39 11.38 3.91
CA MET A 14 2.06 12.35 2.86
C MET A 14 3.29 13.17 2.44
N LEU A 15 4.13 13.58 3.38
CA LEU A 15 5.35 14.32 3.11
C LEU A 15 6.32 13.51 2.24
N VAL A 16 6.53 12.23 2.55
CA VAL A 16 7.37 11.33 1.74
C VAL A 16 6.82 11.22 0.31
N SER A 17 5.51 11.07 0.16
CA SER A 17 4.87 10.99 -1.16
C SER A 17 5.08 12.27 -1.99
N VAL A 18 4.99 13.44 -1.35
CA VAL A 18 5.26 14.73 -1.99
C VAL A 18 6.74 14.85 -2.39
N ILE A 19 7.66 14.38 -1.55
CA ILE A 19 9.10 14.34 -1.87
C ILE A 19 9.34 13.47 -3.10
N ILE A 20 8.80 12.26 -3.15
CA ILE A 20 8.95 11.35 -4.31
C ILE A 20 8.39 12.00 -5.58
N LEU A 21 7.23 12.62 -5.50
CA LEU A 21 6.64 13.34 -6.64
C LEU A 21 7.48 14.54 -7.06
N GLY A 22 8.04 15.30 -6.12
CA GLY A 22 8.95 16.40 -6.40
C GLY A 22 10.19 15.93 -7.14
N LEU A 23 10.84 14.87 -6.67
CA LEU A 23 11.99 14.24 -7.32
C LEU A 23 11.65 13.77 -8.73
N SER A 24 10.46 13.16 -8.91
CA SER A 24 9.97 12.70 -10.22
C SER A 24 9.83 13.83 -11.23
N LYS A 25 9.42 15.03 -10.81
CA LYS A 25 9.27 16.22 -11.69
C LYS A 25 10.60 16.88 -12.04
N LEU A 26 11.57 16.90 -11.12
CA LEU A 26 12.83 17.62 -11.28
C LEU A 26 13.73 17.06 -12.39
N ARG A 27 13.63 15.76 -12.74
CA ARG A 27 14.51 15.09 -13.69
C ARG A 27 13.85 14.23 -14.75
N ALA A 28 12.54 14.33 -14.99
CA ALA A 28 11.83 13.40 -15.88
C ALA A 28 12.19 11.91 -15.59
N ILE A 29 12.23 11.57 -14.32
CA ILE A 29 12.71 10.28 -13.82
C ILE A 29 11.74 9.19 -14.25
N GLY A 30 12.26 8.17 -14.93
CA GLY A 30 11.49 6.99 -15.35
C GLY A 30 10.98 6.15 -14.14
N PRO A 31 10.08 5.19 -14.39
CA PRO A 31 9.51 4.35 -13.33
C PRO A 31 10.55 3.62 -12.48
N GLU A 32 11.65 3.18 -13.09
CA GLU A 32 12.75 2.48 -12.40
C GLU A 32 13.44 3.36 -11.36
N ALA A 33 13.72 4.63 -11.70
CA ALA A 33 14.36 5.56 -10.79
C ALA A 33 13.39 6.01 -9.66
N MET A 34 12.08 5.99 -9.87
CA MET A 34 11.11 6.20 -8.78
C MET A 34 11.17 5.05 -7.76
N VAL A 35 11.33 3.82 -8.22
CA VAL A 35 11.51 2.66 -7.32
C VAL A 35 12.80 2.80 -6.52
N LEU A 36 13.91 3.15 -7.17
CA LEU A 36 15.20 3.38 -6.49
C LEU A 36 15.13 4.53 -5.48
N ALA A 37 14.45 5.63 -5.80
CA ALA A 37 14.23 6.72 -4.86
C ALA A 37 13.41 6.25 -3.64
N GLY A 38 12.39 5.42 -3.85
CA GLY A 38 11.63 4.79 -2.78
C GLY A 38 12.48 3.91 -1.88
N VAL A 39 13.35 3.09 -2.45
CA VAL A 39 14.30 2.25 -1.70
C VAL A 39 15.29 3.10 -0.89
N ALA A 40 15.86 4.14 -1.50
CA ALA A 40 16.80 5.04 -0.83
C ALA A 40 16.14 5.77 0.36
N LEU A 41 14.94 6.31 0.17
CA LEU A 41 14.18 6.95 1.25
C LEU A 41 13.81 5.95 2.35
N SER A 42 13.40 4.73 1.98
CA SER A 42 13.11 3.68 2.95
C SER A 42 14.34 3.33 3.79
N ALA A 43 15.52 3.21 3.18
CA ALA A 43 16.77 2.97 3.89
C ALA A 43 17.14 4.14 4.84
N LEU A 44 16.93 5.38 4.39
CA LEU A 44 17.18 6.57 5.21
C LEU A 44 16.26 6.59 6.44
N PHE A 45 14.97 6.37 6.27
CA PHE A 45 14.01 6.31 7.38
C PHE A 45 14.25 5.12 8.30
N SER A 46 14.65 3.98 7.76
CA SER A 46 15.04 2.81 8.56
C SER A 46 16.25 3.12 9.45
N GLY A 47 17.27 3.78 8.89
CA GLY A 47 18.44 4.23 9.66
C GLY A 47 18.06 5.23 10.75
N ALA A 48 17.24 6.24 10.43
CA ALA A 48 16.75 7.20 11.40
C ALA A 48 15.94 6.54 12.52
N THR A 49 15.08 5.58 12.17
CA THR A 49 14.30 4.79 13.13
C THR A 49 15.22 3.99 14.06
N THR A 50 16.24 3.35 13.52
CA THR A 50 17.22 2.60 14.33
C THR A 50 17.96 3.50 15.31
N LEU A 51 18.33 4.73 14.89
CA LEU A 51 18.93 5.70 15.80
C LEU A 51 17.99 6.13 16.92
N LEU A 52 16.72 6.39 16.61
CA LEU A 52 15.70 6.73 17.61
C LEU A 52 15.49 5.56 18.60
N GLN A 53 15.43 4.34 18.11
CA GLN A 53 15.29 3.14 18.94
C GLN A 53 16.49 2.94 19.88
N TYR A 54 17.70 3.32 19.44
CA TYR A 54 18.89 3.22 20.28
C TYR A 54 18.83 4.12 21.53
N PHE A 55 18.18 5.28 21.42
CA PHE A 55 18.01 6.23 22.53
C PHE A 55 16.68 6.07 23.28
N ALA A 56 15.77 5.23 22.77
CA ALA A 56 14.44 5.03 23.36
C ALA A 56 14.52 4.24 24.65
N SER A 57 13.61 4.53 25.58
CA SER A 57 13.38 3.71 26.76
C SER A 57 12.74 2.36 26.39
N GLU A 58 12.79 1.38 27.27
CA GLU A 58 12.19 0.05 27.05
C GLU A 58 10.69 0.13 26.74
N THR A 59 9.97 1.03 27.41
CA THR A 59 8.53 1.23 27.20
C THR A 59 8.20 1.87 25.84
N GLU A 60 9.01 2.81 25.41
CA GLU A 60 8.86 3.45 24.06
C GLU A 60 9.21 2.45 22.96
N LEU A 61 10.27 1.67 23.16
CA LEU A 61 10.65 0.63 22.21
C LEU A 61 9.57 -0.44 22.07
N ALA A 62 8.99 -0.90 23.18
CA ALA A 62 7.88 -1.85 23.15
C ALA A 62 6.67 -1.27 22.41
N SER A 63 6.29 -0.03 22.70
CA SER A 63 5.17 0.65 22.03
C SER A 63 5.40 0.77 20.52
N PHE A 64 6.62 1.13 20.10
CA PHE A 64 6.98 1.20 18.68
C PHE A 64 6.87 -0.18 18.01
N VAL A 65 7.41 -1.23 18.64
CA VAL A 65 7.39 -2.60 18.10
C VAL A 65 5.94 -3.09 17.95
N PHE A 66 5.09 -2.91 18.96
CA PHE A 66 3.68 -3.28 18.87
C PHE A 66 2.94 -2.53 17.77
N TRP A 67 3.21 -1.23 17.60
CA TRP A 67 2.59 -0.46 16.52
C TRP A 67 3.03 -0.95 15.13
N THR A 68 4.31 -1.29 14.94
CA THR A 68 4.83 -1.80 13.67
C THR A 68 4.30 -3.18 13.32
N PHE A 69 3.86 -3.96 14.29
CA PHE A 69 3.29 -5.29 14.05
C PHE A 69 1.97 -5.26 13.29
N GLY A 70 1.24 -4.15 13.38
CA GLY A 70 -0.12 -4.02 12.87
C GLY A 70 -1.13 -4.87 13.65
N ASP A 71 -2.26 -4.27 13.98
CA ASP A 71 -3.34 -4.94 14.70
C ASP A 71 -4.70 -4.48 14.18
N LEU A 72 -5.50 -5.43 13.71
CA LEU A 72 -6.88 -5.19 13.26
C LEU A 72 -7.85 -5.14 14.44
N GLY A 73 -7.47 -5.72 15.58
CA GLY A 73 -8.33 -5.82 16.76
C GLY A 73 -8.37 -4.57 17.64
N SER A 74 -7.39 -3.68 17.50
CA SER A 74 -7.27 -2.44 18.29
C SER A 74 -8.11 -1.29 17.75
N THR A 75 -8.68 -1.41 16.54
CA THR A 75 -9.43 -0.33 15.88
C THR A 75 -10.78 -0.07 16.54
N THR A 76 -11.09 1.19 16.79
CA THR A 76 -12.39 1.63 17.33
C THR A 76 -13.44 1.74 16.21
N ARG A 77 -14.72 1.83 16.59
CA ARG A 77 -15.80 2.04 15.61
C ARG A 77 -15.65 3.35 14.82
N SER A 78 -15.13 4.40 15.46
CA SER A 78 -14.85 5.66 14.78
C SER A 78 -13.73 5.53 13.75
N ASP A 79 -12.68 4.78 14.06
CA ASP A 79 -11.56 4.54 13.14
C ASP A 79 -12.02 3.77 11.90
N ILE A 80 -12.83 2.72 12.12
CA ILE A 80 -13.45 1.95 11.02
C ILE A 80 -14.31 2.86 10.14
N LEU A 81 -15.09 3.77 10.72
CA LEU A 81 -15.92 4.69 9.97
C LEU A 81 -15.05 5.63 9.11
N VAL A 82 -14.01 6.22 9.68
CA VAL A 82 -13.08 7.11 8.95
C VAL A 82 -12.43 6.36 7.78
N ILE A 83 -11.87 5.18 8.05
CA ILE A 83 -11.24 4.35 7.01
C ILE A 83 -12.25 4.00 5.91
N THR A 84 -13.47 3.58 6.29
CA THR A 84 -14.52 3.20 5.32
C THR A 84 -14.92 4.37 4.44
N VAL A 85 -15.13 5.56 5.02
CA VAL A 85 -15.49 6.76 4.24
C VAL A 85 -14.37 7.14 3.28
N VAL A 86 -13.13 7.18 3.74
CA VAL A 86 -11.98 7.51 2.89
C VAL A 86 -11.84 6.49 1.75
N VAL A 87 -11.85 5.20 2.07
CA VAL A 87 -11.73 4.14 1.07
C VAL A 87 -12.89 4.19 0.07
N ALA A 88 -14.13 4.41 0.52
CA ALA A 88 -15.30 4.50 -0.37
C ALA A 88 -15.19 5.68 -1.34
N VAL A 89 -14.81 6.86 -0.85
CA VAL A 89 -14.63 8.06 -1.68
C VAL A 89 -13.57 7.83 -2.76
N PHE A 90 -12.40 7.31 -2.39
CA PHE A 90 -11.35 7.04 -3.35
C PHE A 90 -11.65 5.86 -4.26
N MET A 91 -12.39 4.85 -3.80
CA MET A 91 -12.88 3.77 -4.64
C MET A 91 -13.77 4.31 -5.77
N VAL A 92 -14.72 5.19 -5.46
CA VAL A 92 -15.57 5.87 -6.45
C VAL A 92 -14.70 6.67 -7.43
N TYR A 93 -13.72 7.43 -6.91
CA TYR A 93 -12.77 8.18 -7.75
C TYR A 93 -12.03 7.25 -8.74
N PHE A 94 -11.47 6.14 -8.26
CA PHE A 94 -10.73 5.20 -9.13
C PHE A 94 -11.65 4.51 -10.15
N ILE A 95 -12.87 4.14 -9.76
CA ILE A 95 -13.84 3.54 -10.69
C ILE A 95 -14.25 4.53 -11.78
N LEU A 96 -14.46 5.79 -11.47
CA LEU A 96 -14.78 6.83 -12.46
C LEU A 96 -13.63 7.05 -13.45
N ASN A 97 -12.37 6.92 -12.99
CA ASN A 97 -11.19 7.08 -13.84
C ASN A 97 -10.72 5.80 -14.56
N ARG A 98 -11.45 4.70 -14.47
CA ARG A 98 -11.07 3.39 -15.07
C ARG A 98 -10.71 3.46 -16.56
N TRP A 99 -11.38 4.31 -17.31
CA TRP A 99 -11.13 4.49 -18.75
C TRP A 99 -9.75 5.07 -19.01
N SER A 100 -9.34 6.08 -18.23
CA SER A 100 -8.00 6.66 -18.31
C SER A 100 -6.92 5.63 -17.97
N TYR A 101 -7.18 4.72 -17.01
CA TYR A 101 -6.24 3.65 -16.68
C TYR A 101 -6.14 2.58 -17.76
N ASN A 102 -7.26 2.22 -18.40
CA ASN A 102 -7.23 1.30 -19.53
C ASN A 102 -6.47 1.92 -20.73
N ALA A 103 -6.65 3.21 -20.99
CA ALA A 103 -5.90 3.92 -22.02
C ALA A 103 -4.38 3.94 -21.70
N LEU A 104 -4.01 4.22 -20.46
CA LEU A 104 -2.60 4.18 -20.01
C LEU A 104 -1.99 2.79 -20.11
N ALA A 105 -2.75 1.74 -19.85
CA ALA A 105 -2.29 0.35 -20.00
C ALA A 105 -2.02 -0.05 -21.45
N ALA A 106 -2.66 0.62 -22.41
CA ALA A 106 -2.39 0.45 -23.85
C ALA A 106 -1.17 1.24 -24.34
N GLY A 107 -0.57 2.08 -23.49
CA GLY A 107 0.63 2.87 -23.76
C GLY A 107 0.42 4.37 -23.59
N GLU A 108 1.49 5.10 -23.23
CA GLU A 108 1.40 6.55 -22.97
C GLU A 108 0.98 7.33 -24.24
N HIS A 109 1.53 6.99 -25.41
CA HIS A 109 1.16 7.63 -26.68
C HIS A 109 -0.32 7.42 -27.03
N THR A 110 -0.83 6.20 -26.80
CA THR A 110 -2.26 5.89 -27.01
C THR A 110 -3.14 6.67 -26.04
N ALA A 111 -2.75 6.79 -24.79
CA ALA A 111 -3.48 7.55 -23.78
C ALA A 111 -3.57 9.03 -24.14
N VAL A 112 -2.46 9.63 -24.60
CA VAL A 112 -2.42 11.03 -25.05
C VAL A 112 -3.33 11.24 -26.28
N SER A 113 -3.31 10.32 -27.25
CA SER A 113 -4.17 10.39 -28.44
C SER A 113 -5.67 10.32 -28.08
N LEU A 114 -6.01 9.64 -26.99
CA LEU A 114 -7.36 9.56 -26.43
C LEU A 114 -7.72 10.74 -25.50
N GLY A 115 -6.86 11.76 -25.42
CA GLY A 115 -7.10 12.96 -24.63
C GLY A 115 -6.77 12.84 -23.14
N VAL A 116 -6.10 11.76 -22.70
CA VAL A 116 -5.72 11.58 -21.30
C VAL A 116 -4.46 12.40 -20.99
N ASN A 117 -4.56 13.29 -20.01
CA ASN A 117 -3.37 14.00 -19.51
C ASN A 117 -2.58 13.09 -18.55
N VAL A 118 -1.60 12.37 -19.13
CA VAL A 118 -0.80 11.36 -18.42
C VAL A 118 -0.13 11.92 -17.17
N GLY A 119 0.51 13.10 -17.27
CA GLY A 119 1.22 13.72 -16.16
C GLY A 119 0.30 14.06 -14.99
N ARG A 120 -0.84 14.71 -15.27
CA ARG A 120 -1.83 15.06 -14.26
C ARG A 120 -2.45 13.81 -13.61
N THR A 121 -2.82 12.83 -14.42
CA THR A 121 -3.40 11.56 -13.95
C THR A 121 -2.42 10.83 -13.02
N ARG A 122 -1.13 10.77 -13.40
CA ARG A 122 -0.08 10.13 -12.58
C ARG A 122 0.06 10.83 -11.21
N VAL A 123 0.16 12.15 -11.18
CA VAL A 123 0.33 12.92 -9.93
C VAL A 123 -0.88 12.74 -9.02
N ILE A 124 -2.10 12.92 -9.55
CA ILE A 124 -3.32 12.79 -8.73
C ILE A 124 -3.46 11.38 -8.19
N ASN A 125 -3.18 10.34 -8.99
CA ASN A 125 -3.28 8.96 -8.52
C ASN A 125 -2.25 8.61 -7.45
N ILE A 126 -1.00 9.08 -7.59
CA ILE A 126 0.01 8.86 -6.54
C ILE A 126 -0.44 9.50 -5.24
N LEU A 127 -0.89 10.76 -5.27
CA LEU A 127 -1.40 11.44 -4.08
C LEU A 127 -2.64 10.75 -3.49
N ALA A 128 -3.57 10.33 -4.32
CA ALA A 128 -4.77 9.60 -3.90
C ALA A 128 -4.44 8.27 -3.23
N CYS A 129 -3.57 7.45 -3.86
CA CYS A 129 -3.11 6.19 -3.28
C CYS A 129 -2.35 6.39 -1.97
N SER A 130 -1.48 7.41 -1.93
CA SER A 130 -0.72 7.74 -0.72
C SER A 130 -1.63 8.19 0.42
N PHE A 131 -2.66 8.99 0.11
CA PHE A 131 -3.63 9.43 1.10
C PHE A 131 -4.39 8.24 1.72
N VAL A 132 -4.89 7.34 0.88
CA VAL A 132 -5.58 6.12 1.36
C VAL A 132 -4.64 5.26 2.18
N ALA A 133 -3.42 4.99 1.68
CA ALA A 133 -2.44 4.19 2.38
C ALA A 133 -2.03 4.81 3.73
N ALA A 134 -1.77 6.14 3.75
CA ALA A 134 -1.44 6.86 4.97
C ALA A 134 -2.56 6.77 6.01
N THR A 135 -3.82 6.93 5.58
CA THR A 135 -4.99 6.78 6.47
C THR A 135 -5.04 5.36 7.06
N VAL A 136 -4.92 4.33 6.23
CA VAL A 136 -5.00 2.94 6.72
C VAL A 136 -3.86 2.62 7.68
N VAL A 137 -2.62 2.94 7.31
CA VAL A 137 -1.43 2.65 8.13
C VAL A 137 -1.46 3.39 9.45
N SER A 138 -1.97 4.62 9.50
CA SER A 138 -2.03 5.40 10.74
C SER A 138 -2.93 4.78 11.82
N TYR A 139 -3.96 4.02 11.43
CA TYR A 139 -4.88 3.36 12.35
C TYR A 139 -4.57 1.88 12.61
N ILE A 140 -4.07 1.16 11.61
CA ILE A 140 -3.93 -0.30 11.67
C ILE A 140 -2.45 -0.72 11.83
N GLY A 141 -1.50 0.19 11.57
CA GLY A 141 -0.07 -0.12 11.54
C GLY A 141 0.38 -0.68 10.20
N LEU A 142 1.58 -1.27 10.17
CA LEU A 142 2.23 -1.71 8.94
C LEU A 142 1.70 -3.07 8.47
N ILE A 143 1.14 -3.09 7.26
CA ILE A 143 0.70 -4.31 6.58
C ILE A 143 1.37 -4.38 5.22
N SER A 144 2.10 -5.47 4.98
CA SER A 144 2.93 -5.62 3.78
C SER A 144 2.29 -6.57 2.76
N PHE A 145 2.71 -6.46 1.49
CA PHE A 145 2.41 -7.36 0.36
C PHE A 145 0.96 -7.44 -0.11
N ILE A 146 -0.06 -7.19 0.69
CA ILE A 146 -1.47 -7.33 0.28
C ILE A 146 -1.77 -6.49 -0.96
N GLY A 147 -1.30 -5.23 -0.97
CA GLY A 147 -1.50 -4.31 -2.11
C GLY A 147 -0.81 -4.75 -3.41
N LEU A 148 0.21 -5.60 -3.32
CA LEU A 148 0.87 -6.19 -4.50
C LEU A 148 0.21 -7.50 -4.91
N CYS A 149 -0.12 -8.36 -3.96
CA CYS A 149 -0.65 -9.68 -4.21
C CYS A 149 -2.08 -9.65 -4.74
N ALA A 150 -2.97 -8.85 -4.15
CA ALA A 150 -4.37 -8.78 -4.52
C ALA A 150 -4.59 -8.45 -6.00
N PRO A 151 -4.05 -7.35 -6.56
CA PRO A 151 -4.24 -7.05 -7.98
C PRO A 151 -3.57 -8.06 -8.91
N HIS A 152 -2.48 -8.70 -8.48
CA HIS A 152 -1.81 -9.74 -9.27
C HIS A 152 -2.69 -10.98 -9.41
N ILE A 153 -3.32 -11.42 -8.33
CA ILE A 153 -4.26 -12.55 -8.34
C ILE A 153 -5.45 -12.22 -9.25
N VAL A 154 -6.04 -11.04 -9.09
CA VAL A 154 -7.21 -10.63 -9.88
C VAL A 154 -6.89 -10.52 -11.36
N ARG A 155 -5.72 -9.98 -11.74
CA ARG A 155 -5.27 -9.98 -13.14
C ARG A 155 -5.21 -11.37 -13.75
N ARG A 156 -4.81 -12.35 -12.96
CA ARG A 156 -4.71 -13.74 -13.41
C ARG A 156 -6.07 -14.39 -13.61
N LEU A 157 -7.06 -14.03 -12.79
CA LEU A 157 -8.41 -14.59 -12.81
C LEU A 157 -9.31 -13.90 -13.83
N GLY A 158 -9.26 -12.54 -13.89
CA GLY A 158 -10.20 -11.72 -14.64
C GLY A 158 -9.58 -10.82 -15.72
N GLY A 159 -8.26 -10.90 -15.95
CA GLY A 159 -7.56 -10.07 -16.93
C GLY A 159 -7.18 -8.68 -16.43
N SER A 160 -6.69 -7.83 -17.35
CA SER A 160 -6.08 -6.53 -17.02
C SER A 160 -7.01 -5.34 -17.17
N ASN A 161 -8.31 -5.55 -17.42
CA ASN A 161 -9.27 -4.46 -17.56
C ASN A 161 -9.56 -3.83 -16.18
N TYR A 162 -9.30 -2.54 -16.06
CA TYR A 162 -9.45 -1.80 -14.80
C TYR A 162 -10.90 -1.71 -14.30
N THR A 163 -11.88 -1.94 -15.16
CA THR A 163 -13.29 -2.03 -14.74
C THR A 163 -13.54 -3.14 -13.72
N TRP A 164 -12.86 -4.28 -13.88
CA TRP A 164 -12.94 -5.43 -12.98
C TRP A 164 -11.77 -5.49 -12.01
N LEU A 165 -10.60 -4.97 -12.44
CA LEU A 165 -9.39 -5.02 -11.66
C LEU A 165 -9.50 -4.21 -10.37
N ILE A 166 -10.10 -3.01 -10.41
CA ILE A 166 -10.22 -2.13 -9.25
C ILE A 166 -11.10 -2.78 -8.16
N PRO A 167 -12.40 -3.06 -8.41
CA PRO A 167 -13.25 -3.67 -7.38
C PRO A 167 -12.78 -5.08 -7.00
N GLY A 168 -12.30 -5.86 -7.96
CA GLY A 168 -11.76 -7.20 -7.70
C GLY A 168 -10.55 -7.18 -6.80
N SER A 169 -9.62 -6.22 -6.97
CA SER A 169 -8.45 -6.08 -6.11
C SER A 169 -8.82 -5.68 -4.69
N ALA A 170 -9.80 -4.81 -4.51
CA ALA A 170 -10.29 -4.44 -3.19
C ALA A 170 -10.93 -5.65 -2.48
N PHE A 171 -11.78 -6.39 -3.17
CA PHE A 171 -12.39 -7.60 -2.62
C PHE A 171 -11.34 -8.68 -2.29
N MET A 172 -10.41 -8.94 -3.21
CA MET A 172 -9.33 -9.91 -2.99
C MET A 172 -8.42 -9.49 -1.83
N GLY A 173 -8.12 -8.19 -1.71
CA GLY A 173 -7.38 -7.64 -0.58
C GLY A 173 -8.10 -7.90 0.76
N ALA A 174 -9.41 -7.67 0.81
CA ALA A 174 -10.21 -7.98 1.99
C ALA A 174 -10.19 -9.48 2.34
N VAL A 175 -10.31 -10.37 1.35
CA VAL A 175 -10.23 -11.82 1.55
C VAL A 175 -8.85 -12.24 2.09
N LEU A 176 -7.77 -11.70 1.52
CA LEU A 176 -6.40 -11.99 1.97
C LEU A 176 -6.17 -11.47 3.40
N MET A 177 -6.69 -10.29 3.73
CA MET A 177 -6.58 -9.72 5.08
C MET A 177 -7.35 -10.55 6.11
N LEU A 178 -8.60 -10.89 5.84
CA LEU A 178 -9.40 -11.74 6.73
C LEU A 178 -8.80 -13.14 6.90
N GLY A 179 -8.30 -13.72 5.80
CA GLY A 179 -7.57 -15.00 5.85
C GLY A 179 -6.31 -14.93 6.69
N GLY A 180 -5.51 -13.86 6.53
CA GLY A 180 -4.32 -13.62 7.35
C GLY A 180 -4.64 -13.42 8.83
N ASP A 181 -5.68 -12.67 9.15
CA ASP A 181 -6.13 -12.45 10.53
C ASP A 181 -6.65 -13.75 11.16
N LEU A 182 -7.39 -14.56 10.41
CA LEU A 182 -7.84 -15.88 10.87
C LEU A 182 -6.64 -16.78 11.21
N VAL A 183 -5.64 -16.83 10.35
CA VAL A 183 -4.39 -17.57 10.60
C VAL A 183 -3.67 -17.02 11.83
N ALA A 184 -3.55 -15.70 11.96
CA ALA A 184 -2.89 -15.03 13.08
C ALA A 184 -3.53 -15.41 14.44
N ARG A 185 -4.85 -15.59 14.48
CA ARG A 185 -5.61 -15.90 15.70
C ARG A 185 -5.71 -17.39 16.02
N THR A 186 -5.52 -18.26 15.03
CA THR A 186 -5.77 -19.70 15.19
C THR A 186 -4.51 -20.54 15.37
N VAL A 187 -3.38 -20.13 14.80
CA VAL A 187 -2.16 -20.97 14.72
C VAL A 187 -1.53 -21.22 16.10
N ILE A 188 -1.48 -20.21 16.96
CA ILE A 188 -0.83 -20.33 18.30
C ILE A 188 -1.77 -19.79 19.40
N SER A 189 -3.07 -20.13 19.31
CA SER A 189 -4.04 -19.72 20.33
C SER A 189 -3.56 -20.14 21.75
N PRO A 190 -3.65 -19.25 22.79
CA PRO A 190 -4.36 -17.95 22.83
C PRO A 190 -3.52 -16.74 22.40
N VAL A 191 -2.28 -16.91 21.94
CA VAL A 191 -1.41 -15.81 21.50
C VAL A 191 -1.82 -15.37 20.10
N ILE A 192 -2.10 -14.08 19.93
CA ILE A 192 -2.41 -13.49 18.61
C ILE A 192 -1.08 -13.09 17.95
N LEU A 193 -0.82 -13.65 16.78
CA LEU A 193 0.38 -13.33 16.02
C LEU A 193 0.23 -11.97 15.32
N PRO A 194 1.35 -11.22 15.14
CA PRO A 194 1.34 -9.97 14.38
C PRO A 194 0.87 -10.16 12.94
N ILE A 195 -0.17 -9.44 12.53
CA ILE A 195 -0.73 -9.60 11.18
C ILE A 195 0.25 -9.17 10.09
N GLY A 196 1.09 -8.16 10.35
CA GLY A 196 2.16 -7.73 9.47
C GLY A 196 3.18 -8.84 9.17
N ALA A 197 3.53 -9.65 10.18
CA ALA A 197 4.41 -10.81 10.00
C ALA A 197 3.72 -11.90 9.15
N ILE A 198 2.48 -12.25 9.46
CA ILE A 198 1.74 -13.28 8.71
C ILE A 198 1.57 -12.87 7.24
N THR A 199 1.18 -11.63 6.97
CA THR A 199 1.02 -11.13 5.60
C THR A 199 2.35 -11.09 4.83
N SER A 200 3.46 -10.82 5.52
CA SER A 200 4.81 -10.87 4.92
C SER A 200 5.24 -12.30 4.61
N PHE A 201 5.03 -13.24 5.53
CA PHE A 201 5.37 -14.66 5.33
C PHE A 201 4.55 -15.31 4.21
N LEU A 202 3.28 -14.94 4.05
CA LEU A 202 2.44 -15.43 2.96
C LEU A 202 2.66 -14.66 1.66
N GLY A 203 2.82 -13.34 1.76
CA GLY A 203 2.89 -12.45 0.61
C GLY A 203 4.22 -12.52 -0.13
N ALA A 204 5.37 -12.55 0.57
CA ALA A 204 6.67 -12.54 -0.08
C ALA A 204 6.93 -13.78 -0.94
N PRO A 205 6.72 -15.03 -0.47
CA PRO A 205 6.87 -16.22 -1.32
C PRO A 205 5.88 -16.24 -2.49
N MET A 206 4.62 -15.81 -2.25
CA MET A 206 3.63 -15.72 -3.30
C MET A 206 4.04 -14.70 -4.37
N PHE A 207 4.57 -13.56 -3.98
CA PHE A 207 5.04 -12.54 -4.90
C PHE A 207 6.24 -13.03 -5.73
N LEU A 208 7.22 -13.69 -5.10
CA LEU A 208 8.34 -14.31 -5.80
C LEU A 208 7.85 -15.35 -6.82
N TYR A 209 6.95 -16.24 -6.41
CA TYR A 209 6.35 -17.21 -7.32
C TYR A 209 5.67 -16.55 -8.53
N LEU A 210 4.94 -15.45 -8.30
CA LEU A 210 4.26 -14.70 -9.37
C LEU A 210 5.27 -14.05 -10.34
N LEU A 211 6.38 -13.53 -9.83
CA LEU A 211 7.46 -12.95 -10.65
C LEU A 211 8.11 -14.01 -11.55
N PHE A 212 8.53 -15.14 -10.99
CA PHE A 212 9.16 -16.20 -11.77
C PHE A 212 8.24 -16.79 -12.84
N LYS A 213 6.96 -16.99 -12.53
CA LYS A 213 5.99 -17.54 -13.48
C LYS A 213 5.51 -16.51 -14.51
N GLY A 214 5.62 -15.21 -14.23
CA GLY A 214 5.30 -14.13 -15.18
C GLY A 214 6.39 -13.90 -16.22
N GLY A 215 7.66 -14.15 -15.89
CA GLY A 215 8.80 -14.03 -16.80
C GLY A 215 8.83 -15.07 -17.91
N SER A 216 8.30 -16.27 -17.68
CA SER A 216 8.31 -17.38 -18.64
C SER A 216 7.38 -17.23 -19.86
N LYS A 217 6.53 -16.18 -19.91
CA LYS A 217 5.63 -15.93 -21.06
C LYS A 217 6.12 -14.83 -22.01
N ARG A 218 7.34 -14.31 -21.81
CA ARG A 218 7.96 -13.26 -22.64
C ARG A 218 9.25 -13.72 -23.33
N ALA A 219 9.58 -15.01 -23.28
CA ALA A 219 10.67 -15.61 -24.05
C ALA A 219 10.11 -16.35 -25.28
#